data_dfd0c22c88f919559aa0975e57999a4e
#
_entry.id   dfd0c22c88f919559aa0975e57999a4e
#
_cell.length_a   1.000
_cell.length_b   1.000
_cell.length_c   1.000
_cell.angle_alpha   90.00
_cell.angle_beta   90.00
_cell.angle_gamma   90.00
#
_symmetry.space_group_name_H-M   'P 1'
#
loop_
_entity.id
_entity.type
_entity.pdbx_description
1 polymer ?
#
loop_
_entity_poly.entity_id
_entity_poly.type
_entity_poly.pdbx_seq_one_letter_code
_entity_poly.pdbx_strand_id
1 'polypeptide(L)'
;MTSTHPATSRTRDDLVEARKSAILAAAEKLVAVHGFDALRLRDVSAAAGVSIGLIQHYFTTRDELLRETMRTASVRRAAQWAQLAHGHNEAPETLRALLEGSISDRHRCVVWLETCAAATRHQDLVADVQRNQEAWQSAIREVVDQGVARGDFSPDIPVADIVALLVSLIDGLILGAATEPEDAKRSAYRRQLLREVAERLLPPGSAVGAP
;
A
#
# COMPACT_ATOMS: atom_id res chain seq x y z
N MET A 1 -35.25 -31.79 -9.90
CA MET A 1 -34.88 -30.57 -10.65
C MET A 1 -33.47 -30.19 -10.25
N THR A 2 -32.49 -30.66 -11.01
CA THR A 2 -31.07 -30.49 -10.76
C THR A 2 -30.65 -29.15 -11.34
N SER A 3 -30.31 -28.19 -10.46
CA SER A 3 -29.80 -26.88 -10.84
C SER A 3 -28.31 -27.03 -11.17
N THR A 4 -27.98 -27.06 -12.45
CA THR A 4 -26.63 -27.07 -12.96
C THR A 4 -26.12 -25.63 -12.90
N HIS A 5 -25.19 -25.36 -11.97
CA HIS A 5 -24.44 -24.12 -11.92
C HIS A 5 -23.48 -24.06 -13.13
N PRO A 6 -23.50 -23.03 -13.97
CA PRO A 6 -22.53 -22.92 -15.06
C PRO A 6 -21.16 -22.62 -14.48
N ALA A 7 -20.24 -23.56 -14.60
CA ALA A 7 -18.81 -23.31 -14.40
C ALA A 7 -18.39 -22.25 -15.44
N THR A 8 -18.04 -21.05 -14.99
CA THR A 8 -17.52 -19.97 -15.82
C THR A 8 -16.22 -20.46 -16.47
N SER A 9 -16.27 -20.74 -17.77
CA SER A 9 -15.11 -21.11 -18.58
C SER A 9 -14.15 -19.91 -18.56
N ARG A 10 -12.99 -20.04 -17.89
CA ARG A 10 -11.91 -19.06 -17.97
C ARG A 10 -11.47 -18.93 -19.41
N THR A 11 -11.46 -17.71 -19.92
CA THR A 11 -10.96 -17.42 -21.25
C THR A 11 -9.43 -17.63 -21.30
N ARG A 12 -8.87 -17.76 -22.51
CA ARG A 12 -7.41 -17.87 -22.69
C ARG A 12 -6.70 -16.64 -22.09
N ASP A 13 -7.30 -15.47 -22.19
CA ASP A 13 -6.76 -14.22 -21.67
C ASP A 13 -6.77 -14.19 -20.13
N ASP A 14 -7.82 -14.73 -19.49
CA ASP A 14 -7.87 -14.88 -18.02
C ASP A 14 -6.75 -15.79 -17.49
N LEU A 15 -6.41 -16.84 -18.24
CA LEU A 15 -5.30 -17.74 -17.87
C LEU A 15 -3.94 -17.08 -18.04
N VAL A 16 -3.76 -16.24 -19.05
CA VAL A 16 -2.54 -15.46 -19.27
C VAL A 16 -2.35 -14.46 -18.14
N GLU A 17 -3.38 -13.68 -17.81
CA GLU A 17 -3.33 -12.71 -16.72
C GLU A 17 -3.12 -13.38 -15.35
N ALA A 18 -3.76 -14.51 -15.08
CA ALA A 18 -3.54 -15.25 -13.84
C ALA A 18 -2.08 -15.73 -13.69
N ARG A 19 -1.44 -16.19 -14.79
CA ARG A 19 -0.04 -16.60 -14.79
C ARG A 19 0.90 -15.40 -14.59
N LYS A 20 0.66 -14.29 -15.30
CA LYS A 20 1.42 -13.06 -15.14
C LYS A 20 1.35 -12.54 -13.70
N SER A 21 0.14 -12.51 -13.14
CA SER A 21 -0.09 -12.11 -11.74
C SER A 21 0.63 -13.02 -10.74
N ALA A 22 0.66 -14.35 -10.97
CA ALA A 22 1.38 -15.29 -10.12
C ALA A 22 2.90 -15.06 -10.14
N ILE A 23 3.46 -14.76 -11.32
CA ILE A 23 4.89 -14.42 -11.47
C ILE A 23 5.21 -13.13 -10.71
N LEU A 24 4.41 -12.08 -10.86
CA LEU A 24 4.60 -10.79 -10.18
C LEU A 24 4.49 -10.95 -8.66
N ALA A 25 3.52 -11.74 -8.17
CA ALA A 25 3.36 -12.01 -6.74
C ALA A 25 4.55 -12.79 -6.15
N ALA A 26 5.11 -13.73 -6.90
CA ALA A 26 6.32 -14.45 -6.50
C ALA A 26 7.54 -13.51 -6.46
N ALA A 27 7.70 -12.66 -7.47
CA ALA A 27 8.78 -11.67 -7.53
C ALA A 27 8.68 -10.68 -6.36
N GLU A 28 7.50 -10.17 -6.04
CA GLU A 28 7.28 -9.26 -4.90
C GLU A 28 7.71 -9.89 -3.57
N LYS A 29 7.35 -11.15 -3.32
CA LYS A 29 7.78 -11.86 -2.12
C LYS A 29 9.30 -12.01 -2.03
N LEU A 30 9.94 -12.28 -3.16
CA LEU A 30 11.40 -12.41 -3.21
C LEU A 30 12.11 -11.08 -3.05
N VAL A 31 11.55 -9.97 -3.57
CA VAL A 31 12.08 -8.62 -3.32
C VAL A 31 12.05 -8.30 -1.83
N ALA A 32 10.97 -8.65 -1.12
CA ALA A 32 10.89 -8.42 0.32
C ALA A 32 11.93 -9.21 1.15
N VAL A 33 12.41 -10.34 0.62
CA VAL A 33 13.38 -11.21 1.32
C VAL A 33 14.81 -10.90 0.92
N HIS A 34 15.05 -10.66 -0.37
CA HIS A 34 16.42 -10.57 -0.93
C HIS A 34 16.79 -9.17 -1.39
N GLY A 35 15.84 -8.25 -1.45
CA GLY A 35 16.01 -6.91 -2.02
C GLY A 35 15.82 -6.89 -3.55
N PHE A 36 15.64 -5.67 -4.08
CA PHE A 36 15.38 -5.43 -5.50
C PHE A 36 16.56 -5.89 -6.39
N ASP A 37 17.79 -5.53 -6.02
CA ASP A 37 18.96 -5.78 -6.87
C ASP A 37 19.44 -7.25 -6.85
N ALA A 38 19.16 -8.00 -5.79
CA ALA A 38 19.61 -9.38 -5.65
C ALA A 38 18.69 -10.43 -6.31
N LEU A 39 17.46 -10.07 -6.70
CA LEU A 39 16.49 -11.00 -7.29
C LEU A 39 17.01 -11.57 -8.61
N ARG A 40 16.83 -12.89 -8.82
CA ARG A 40 17.22 -13.60 -10.05
C ARG A 40 16.01 -14.30 -10.67
N LEU A 41 15.94 -14.35 -12.00
CA LEU A 41 14.83 -15.00 -12.73
C LEU A 41 14.65 -16.49 -12.35
N ARG A 42 15.73 -17.20 -12.02
CA ARG A 42 15.67 -18.60 -11.57
C ARG A 42 14.91 -18.76 -10.25
N ASP A 43 15.06 -17.78 -9.35
CA ASP A 43 14.43 -17.82 -8.03
C ASP A 43 12.92 -17.54 -8.18
N VAL A 44 12.56 -16.60 -9.07
CA VAL A 44 11.15 -16.33 -9.44
C VAL A 44 10.53 -17.54 -10.15
N SER A 45 11.26 -18.19 -11.06
CA SER A 45 10.83 -19.41 -11.76
C SER A 45 10.49 -20.52 -10.77
N ALA A 46 11.37 -20.77 -9.80
CA ALA A 46 11.14 -21.75 -8.74
C ALA A 46 9.94 -21.40 -7.86
N ALA A 47 9.83 -20.12 -7.44
CA ALA A 47 8.77 -19.66 -6.53
C ALA A 47 7.38 -19.62 -7.21
N ALA A 48 7.32 -19.29 -8.50
CA ALA A 48 6.08 -19.22 -9.27
C ALA A 48 5.68 -20.58 -9.90
N GLY A 49 6.57 -21.59 -9.87
CA GLY A 49 6.32 -22.89 -10.49
C GLY A 49 6.24 -22.83 -12.02
N VAL A 50 6.97 -21.92 -12.65
CA VAL A 50 6.97 -21.74 -14.12
C VAL A 50 8.38 -21.78 -14.69
N SER A 51 8.51 -22.04 -16.00
CA SER A 51 9.83 -22.01 -16.65
C SER A 51 10.37 -20.58 -16.79
N ILE A 52 11.70 -20.41 -16.80
CA ILE A 52 12.36 -19.13 -17.09
C ILE A 52 11.92 -18.61 -18.48
N GLY A 53 11.79 -19.48 -19.48
CA GLY A 53 11.30 -19.09 -20.80
C GLY A 53 9.90 -18.51 -20.80
N LEU A 54 9.01 -18.98 -19.92
CA LEU A 54 7.68 -18.37 -19.77
C LEU A 54 7.78 -16.97 -19.12
N ILE A 55 8.65 -16.79 -18.14
CA ILE A 55 8.89 -15.47 -17.56
C ILE A 55 9.41 -14.51 -18.62
N GLN A 56 10.40 -14.93 -19.42
CA GLN A 56 10.97 -14.13 -20.50
C GLN A 56 9.99 -13.85 -21.66
N HIS A 57 8.97 -14.68 -21.81
CA HIS A 57 7.88 -14.42 -22.75
C HIS A 57 7.01 -13.22 -22.31
N TYR A 58 6.78 -13.06 -20.99
CA TYR A 58 5.99 -11.96 -20.44
C TYR A 58 6.83 -10.72 -20.15
N PHE A 59 8.07 -10.91 -19.74
CA PHE A 59 9.00 -9.86 -19.33
C PHE A 59 10.35 -10.10 -20.01
N THR A 60 10.68 -9.27 -20.97
CA THR A 60 11.87 -9.43 -21.83
C THR A 60 13.16 -9.44 -21.00
N THR A 61 13.20 -8.67 -19.92
CA THR A 61 14.35 -8.55 -19.03
C THR A 61 13.96 -8.73 -17.56
N ARG A 62 14.98 -9.05 -16.73
CA ARG A 62 14.83 -9.05 -15.27
C ARG A 62 14.33 -7.69 -14.75
N ASP A 63 14.88 -6.61 -15.26
CA ASP A 63 14.56 -5.27 -14.80
C ASP A 63 13.13 -4.87 -15.20
N GLU A 64 12.64 -5.33 -16.33
CA GLU A 64 11.23 -5.18 -16.71
C GLU A 64 10.31 -5.93 -15.76
N LEU A 65 10.63 -7.17 -15.42
CA LEU A 65 9.88 -7.94 -14.40
C LEU A 65 9.84 -7.20 -13.07
N LEU A 66 10.96 -6.69 -12.59
CA LEU A 66 11.04 -5.97 -11.33
C LEU A 66 10.24 -4.68 -11.33
N ARG A 67 10.34 -3.88 -12.39
CA ARG A 67 9.56 -2.65 -12.55
C ARG A 67 8.06 -2.94 -12.54
N GLU A 68 7.63 -3.92 -13.31
CA GLU A 68 6.21 -4.28 -13.37
C GLU A 68 5.71 -4.86 -12.03
N THR A 69 6.57 -5.56 -11.30
CA THR A 69 6.28 -6.02 -9.94
C THR A 69 6.03 -4.85 -9.00
N MET A 70 6.91 -3.85 -8.98
CA MET A 70 6.77 -2.67 -8.12
C MET A 70 5.57 -1.81 -8.51
N ARG A 71 5.35 -1.62 -9.82
CA ARG A 71 4.17 -0.92 -10.33
C ARG A 71 2.87 -1.61 -9.91
N THR A 72 2.78 -2.93 -10.09
CA THR A 72 1.59 -3.69 -9.70
C THR A 72 1.34 -3.63 -8.20
N ALA A 73 2.38 -3.74 -7.38
CA ALA A 73 2.28 -3.58 -5.93
C ALA A 73 1.78 -2.18 -5.54
N SER A 74 2.28 -1.13 -6.19
CA SER A 74 1.88 0.25 -5.96
C SER A 74 0.43 0.52 -6.35
N VAL A 75 -0.01 0.06 -7.53
CA VAL A 75 -1.41 0.19 -8.00
C VAL A 75 -2.37 -0.52 -7.05
N ARG A 76 -2.04 -1.74 -6.65
CA ARG A 76 -2.85 -2.50 -5.68
C ARG A 76 -2.97 -1.78 -4.35
N ARG A 77 -1.88 -1.17 -3.86
CA ARG A 77 -1.87 -0.40 -2.62
C ARG A 77 -2.74 0.84 -2.73
N ALA A 78 -2.62 1.62 -3.80
CA ALA A 78 -3.45 2.80 -4.03
C ALA A 78 -4.94 2.44 -4.07
N ALA A 79 -5.32 1.34 -4.74
CA ALA A 79 -6.70 0.85 -4.76
C ALA A 79 -7.20 0.44 -3.35
N GLN A 80 -6.35 -0.17 -2.52
CA GLN A 80 -6.70 -0.50 -1.14
C GLN A 80 -6.95 0.75 -0.29
N TRP A 81 -6.14 1.80 -0.44
CA TRP A 81 -6.37 3.06 0.26
C TRP A 81 -7.66 3.74 -0.18
N ALA A 82 -7.94 3.77 -1.46
CA ALA A 82 -9.21 4.29 -1.97
C ALA A 82 -10.41 3.51 -1.40
N GLN A 83 -10.32 2.20 -1.30
CA GLN A 83 -11.37 1.38 -0.68
C GLN A 83 -11.52 1.68 0.81
N LEU A 84 -10.42 1.84 1.55
CA LEU A 84 -10.46 2.19 2.97
C LEU A 84 -11.04 3.58 3.19
N ALA A 85 -10.69 4.56 2.35
CA ALA A 85 -11.22 5.93 2.43
C ALA A 85 -12.75 6.01 2.27
N HIS A 86 -13.36 5.02 1.60
CA HIS A 86 -14.81 4.96 1.41
C HIS A 86 -15.50 3.87 2.27
N GLY A 87 -14.73 3.17 3.11
CA GLY A 87 -15.18 1.95 3.81
C GLY A 87 -15.99 2.19 5.09
N HIS A 88 -15.95 3.37 5.69
CA HIS A 88 -16.62 3.69 6.95
C HIS A 88 -17.50 4.93 6.80
N ASN A 89 -18.53 5.03 7.65
CA ASN A 89 -19.45 6.17 7.62
C ASN A 89 -18.90 7.41 8.35
N GLU A 90 -17.96 7.24 9.27
CA GLU A 90 -17.40 8.31 10.10
C GLU A 90 -15.94 8.59 9.73
N ALA A 91 -15.59 9.87 9.59
CA ALA A 91 -14.24 10.28 9.19
C ALA A 91 -13.15 9.86 10.21
N PRO A 92 -13.35 9.93 11.54
CA PRO A 92 -12.36 9.46 12.50
C PRO A 92 -12.03 7.98 12.37
N GLU A 93 -13.03 7.12 12.16
CA GLU A 93 -12.82 5.68 11.98
C GLU A 93 -12.14 5.37 10.65
N THR A 94 -12.55 6.04 9.59
CA THR A 94 -11.94 5.92 8.26
C THR A 94 -10.47 6.33 8.30
N LEU A 95 -10.16 7.46 8.92
CA LEU A 95 -8.79 7.94 9.06
C LEU A 95 -7.95 6.95 9.86
N ARG A 96 -8.45 6.46 11.00
CA ARG A 96 -7.76 5.45 11.81
C ARG A 96 -7.45 4.19 10.99
N ALA A 97 -8.41 3.68 10.22
CA ALA A 97 -8.23 2.49 9.40
C ALA A 97 -7.16 2.71 8.31
N LEU A 98 -7.15 3.86 7.66
CA LEU A 98 -6.12 4.26 6.70
C LEU A 98 -4.73 4.30 7.32
N LEU A 99 -4.58 5.03 8.44
CA LEU A 99 -3.31 5.23 9.10
C LEU A 99 -2.73 3.91 9.65
N GLU A 100 -3.52 3.15 10.41
CA GLU A 100 -3.09 1.87 10.98
C GLU A 100 -2.82 0.82 9.89
N GLY A 101 -3.62 0.80 8.82
CA GLY A 101 -3.45 -0.10 7.69
C GLY A 101 -2.13 0.09 6.94
N SER A 102 -1.55 1.30 6.97
CA SER A 102 -0.30 1.60 6.29
C SER A 102 0.93 0.93 6.91
N ILE A 103 0.91 0.68 8.22
CA ILE A 103 2.03 0.12 8.99
C ILE A 103 1.76 -1.29 9.53
N SER A 104 0.60 -1.88 9.23
CA SER A 104 0.15 -3.16 9.83
C SER A 104 0.83 -4.39 9.23
N ASP A 105 1.37 -4.29 8.03
CA ASP A 105 1.94 -5.41 7.27
C ASP A 105 3.42 -5.15 6.99
N ARG A 106 4.29 -5.86 7.72
CA ARG A 106 5.74 -5.76 7.57
C ARG A 106 6.22 -6.03 6.15
N HIS A 107 5.66 -7.03 5.47
CA HIS A 107 6.02 -7.34 4.09
C HIS A 107 5.81 -6.15 3.16
N ARG A 108 4.66 -5.48 3.27
CA ARG A 108 4.37 -4.26 2.49
C ARG A 108 5.31 -3.11 2.83
N CYS A 109 5.66 -2.94 4.10
CA CYS A 109 6.62 -1.92 4.52
C CYS A 109 7.99 -2.17 3.88
N VAL A 110 8.48 -3.41 3.88
CA VAL A 110 9.74 -3.78 3.23
C VAL A 110 9.70 -3.54 1.72
N VAL A 111 8.64 -4.01 1.03
CA VAL A 111 8.48 -3.79 -0.42
C VAL A 111 8.46 -2.30 -0.76
N TRP A 112 7.79 -1.48 0.06
CA TRP A 112 7.77 -0.03 -0.14
C TRP A 112 9.17 0.59 -0.02
N LEU A 113 9.92 0.25 1.03
CA LEU A 113 11.29 0.75 1.23
C LEU A 113 12.22 0.29 0.11
N GLU A 114 12.12 -0.96 -0.33
CA GLU A 114 12.88 -1.48 -1.47
C GLU A 114 12.55 -0.72 -2.76
N THR A 115 11.27 -0.38 -2.97
CA THR A 115 10.85 0.43 -4.12
C THR A 115 11.46 1.83 -4.07
N CYS A 116 11.40 2.50 -2.91
CA CYS A 116 12.01 3.83 -2.73
C CYS A 116 13.53 3.78 -2.91
N ALA A 117 14.19 2.79 -2.31
CA ALA A 117 15.63 2.61 -2.45
C ALA A 117 16.03 2.32 -3.91
N ALA A 118 15.28 1.49 -4.62
CA ALA A 118 15.51 1.22 -6.03
C ALA A 118 15.33 2.47 -6.90
N ALA A 119 14.33 3.32 -6.63
CA ALA A 119 14.09 4.56 -7.37
C ALA A 119 15.24 5.55 -7.31
N THR A 120 16.11 5.49 -6.29
CA THR A 120 17.33 6.33 -6.24
C THR A 120 18.37 5.93 -7.30
N ARG A 121 18.29 4.71 -7.82
CA ARG A 121 19.21 4.14 -8.82
C ARG A 121 18.54 3.91 -10.18
N HIS A 122 17.24 3.74 -10.21
CA HIS A 122 16.43 3.42 -11.38
C HIS A 122 15.40 4.55 -11.62
N GLN A 123 15.76 5.51 -12.46
CA GLN A 123 14.99 6.74 -12.73
C GLN A 123 13.55 6.47 -13.21
N ASP A 124 13.32 5.37 -13.87
CA ASP A 124 12.02 4.94 -14.38
C ASP A 124 11.04 4.52 -13.26
N LEU A 125 11.53 4.24 -12.04
CA LEU A 125 10.69 3.97 -10.86
C LEU A 125 10.26 5.26 -10.12
N VAL A 126 10.91 6.39 -10.35
CA VAL A 126 10.61 7.65 -9.65
C VAL A 126 9.16 8.06 -9.81
N ALA A 127 8.64 8.00 -11.04
CA ALA A 127 7.24 8.34 -11.31
C ALA A 127 6.24 7.38 -10.62
N ASP A 128 6.59 6.11 -10.44
CA ASP A 128 5.77 5.14 -9.73
C ASP A 128 5.74 5.43 -8.21
N VAL A 129 6.88 5.80 -7.63
CA VAL A 129 6.97 6.24 -6.22
C VAL A 129 6.14 7.50 -6.01
N GLN A 130 6.28 8.51 -6.88
CA GLN A 130 5.53 9.76 -6.77
C GLN A 130 4.02 9.51 -6.84
N ARG A 131 3.55 8.74 -7.84
CA ARG A 131 2.11 8.39 -7.95
C ARG A 131 1.58 7.68 -6.71
N ASN A 132 2.37 6.81 -6.12
CA ASN A 132 1.97 6.10 -4.90
C ASN A 132 1.85 7.05 -3.70
N GLN A 133 2.80 7.97 -3.55
CA GLN A 133 2.74 9.00 -2.50
C GLN A 133 1.57 9.96 -2.70
N GLU A 134 1.33 10.41 -3.93
CA GLU A 134 0.19 11.26 -4.27
C GLU A 134 -1.15 10.58 -3.95
N ALA A 135 -1.30 9.31 -4.33
CA ALA A 135 -2.50 8.53 -4.04
C ALA A 135 -2.73 8.41 -2.52
N TRP A 136 -1.68 8.20 -1.76
CA TRP A 136 -1.73 8.11 -0.31
C TRP A 136 -2.11 9.44 0.35
N GLN A 137 -1.42 10.51 -0.03
CA GLN A 137 -1.74 11.87 0.44
C GLN A 137 -3.18 12.26 0.10
N SER A 138 -3.64 11.93 -1.12
CA SER A 138 -5.01 12.22 -1.55
C SER A 138 -6.05 11.46 -0.73
N ALA A 139 -5.81 10.19 -0.41
CA ALA A 139 -6.72 9.40 0.41
C ALA A 139 -6.85 9.97 1.84
N ILE A 140 -5.74 10.37 2.47
CA ILE A 140 -5.79 11.01 3.80
C ILE A 140 -6.50 12.36 3.71
N ARG A 141 -6.14 13.19 2.74
CA ARG A 141 -6.72 14.52 2.54
C ARG A 141 -8.23 14.46 2.39
N GLU A 142 -8.72 13.56 1.53
CA GLU A 142 -10.15 13.40 1.28
C GLU A 142 -10.94 13.10 2.57
N VAL A 143 -10.43 12.19 3.40
CA VAL A 143 -11.07 11.84 4.68
C VAL A 143 -11.02 13.01 5.67
N VAL A 144 -9.89 13.72 5.74
CA VAL A 144 -9.76 14.90 6.63
C VAL A 144 -10.69 16.03 6.19
N ASP A 145 -10.71 16.35 4.89
CA ASP A 145 -11.59 17.41 4.35
C ASP A 145 -13.08 17.09 4.59
N GLN A 146 -13.47 15.82 4.40
CA GLN A 146 -14.84 15.37 4.70
C GLN A 146 -15.15 15.48 6.20
N GLY A 147 -14.23 15.12 7.08
CA GLY A 147 -14.40 15.21 8.52
C GLY A 147 -14.50 16.66 9.00
N VAL A 148 -13.70 17.57 8.44
CA VAL A 148 -13.80 19.00 8.73
C VAL A 148 -15.15 19.55 8.24
N ALA A 149 -15.57 19.19 7.03
CA ALA A 149 -16.85 19.66 6.47
C ALA A 149 -18.06 19.17 7.26
N ARG A 150 -17.99 18.01 7.90
CA ARG A 150 -19.05 17.45 8.76
C ARG A 150 -18.98 17.94 10.22
N GLY A 151 -17.88 18.60 10.60
CA GLY A 151 -17.62 18.99 11.98
C GLY A 151 -17.08 17.86 12.87
N ASP A 152 -16.65 16.75 12.29
CA ASP A 152 -15.99 15.65 13.02
C ASP A 152 -14.61 16.09 13.53
N PHE A 153 -13.93 16.96 12.78
CA PHE A 153 -12.62 17.53 13.10
C PHE A 153 -12.64 19.06 13.12
N SER A 154 -11.85 19.65 14.03
CA SER A 154 -11.65 21.11 14.14
C SER A 154 -10.17 21.43 14.28
N PRO A 155 -9.37 21.30 13.20
CA PRO A 155 -7.93 21.50 13.25
C PRO A 155 -7.54 22.97 13.39
N ASP A 156 -6.44 23.25 14.12
CA ASP A 156 -5.88 24.59 14.33
C ASP A 156 -4.88 25.00 13.24
N ILE A 157 -4.45 24.06 12.39
CA ILE A 157 -3.49 24.28 11.30
C ILE A 157 -4.07 23.81 9.96
N PRO A 158 -3.53 24.29 8.83
CA PRO A 158 -4.03 23.92 7.51
C PRO A 158 -4.04 22.41 7.27
N VAL A 159 -5.10 21.89 6.65
CA VAL A 159 -5.22 20.45 6.32
C VAL A 159 -4.02 19.95 5.50
N ALA A 160 -3.47 20.80 4.62
CA ALA A 160 -2.28 20.45 3.84
C ALA A 160 -1.08 20.09 4.73
N ASP A 161 -0.87 20.86 5.81
CA ASP A 161 0.23 20.64 6.74
C ASP A 161 -0.01 19.39 7.60
N ILE A 162 -1.26 19.16 8.01
CA ILE A 162 -1.64 17.92 8.72
C ILE A 162 -1.36 16.69 7.89
N VAL A 163 -1.77 16.69 6.62
CA VAL A 163 -1.51 15.58 5.71
C VAL A 163 -0.01 15.34 5.55
N ALA A 164 0.77 16.41 5.36
CA ALA A 164 2.23 16.31 5.24
C ALA A 164 2.88 15.72 6.51
N LEU A 165 2.45 16.16 7.70
CA LEU A 165 2.94 15.64 8.98
C LEU A 165 2.59 14.17 9.19
N LEU A 166 1.34 13.78 8.91
CA LEU A 166 0.89 12.39 9.04
C LEU A 166 1.65 11.47 8.08
N VAL A 167 1.84 11.87 6.83
CA VAL A 167 2.60 11.10 5.84
C VAL A 167 4.05 10.96 6.27
N SER A 168 4.71 12.03 6.72
CA SER A 168 6.09 11.99 7.21
C SER A 168 6.26 11.09 8.43
N LEU A 169 5.29 11.11 9.35
CA LEU A 169 5.29 10.21 10.52
C LEU A 169 5.15 8.75 10.07
N ILE A 170 4.25 8.47 9.15
CA ILE A 170 4.02 7.12 8.62
C ILE A 170 5.26 6.58 7.93
N ASP A 171 5.95 7.37 7.11
CA ASP A 171 7.19 6.96 6.45
C ASP A 171 8.27 6.58 7.48
N GLY A 172 8.40 7.34 8.58
CA GLY A 172 9.27 6.97 9.69
C GLY A 172 8.84 5.68 10.41
N LEU A 173 7.55 5.48 10.61
CA LEU A 173 7.01 4.27 11.24
C LEU A 173 7.12 3.03 10.34
N ILE A 174 7.00 3.20 9.02
CA ILE A 174 7.25 2.16 8.02
C ILE A 174 8.70 1.69 8.11
N LEU A 175 9.66 2.60 8.22
CA LEU A 175 11.06 2.24 8.41
C LEU A 175 11.25 1.35 9.63
N GLY A 176 10.69 1.74 10.79
CA GLY A 176 10.74 0.93 12.00
C GLY A 176 10.02 -0.42 11.85
N ALA A 177 8.86 -0.46 11.17
CA ALA A 177 8.11 -1.70 10.93
C ALA A 177 8.87 -2.68 10.03
N ALA A 178 9.64 -2.18 9.06
CA ALA A 178 10.41 -3.00 8.14
C ALA A 178 11.73 -3.52 8.73
N THR A 179 12.43 -2.69 9.52
CA THR A 179 13.82 -2.96 9.95
C THR A 179 13.94 -3.59 11.33
N GLU A 180 12.96 -3.37 12.21
CA GLU A 180 12.98 -3.94 13.56
C GLU A 180 12.47 -5.39 13.57
N PRO A 181 12.90 -6.21 14.56
CA PRO A 181 12.31 -7.52 14.78
C PRO A 181 10.80 -7.43 14.97
N GLU A 182 10.07 -8.41 14.42
CA GLU A 182 8.62 -8.48 14.57
C GLU A 182 8.26 -8.71 16.05
N ASP A 183 7.60 -7.71 16.64
CA ASP A 183 7.16 -7.69 18.04
C ASP A 183 5.78 -7.05 18.15
N ALA A 184 4.84 -7.80 18.71
CA ALA A 184 3.45 -7.35 18.86
C ALA A 184 3.34 -6.07 19.74
N LYS A 185 4.20 -5.91 20.76
CA LYS A 185 4.19 -4.72 21.62
C LYS A 185 4.67 -3.49 20.85
N ARG A 186 5.73 -3.62 20.08
CA ARG A 186 6.24 -2.52 19.23
C ARG A 186 5.23 -2.14 18.14
N SER A 187 4.60 -3.13 17.52
CA SER A 187 3.55 -2.88 16.52
C SER A 187 2.34 -2.18 17.14
N ALA A 188 1.92 -2.57 18.34
CA ALA A 188 0.85 -1.89 19.08
C ALA A 188 1.25 -0.45 19.45
N TYR A 189 2.48 -0.24 19.93
CA TYR A 189 2.99 1.09 20.26
C TYR A 189 3.02 2.02 19.06
N ARG A 190 3.49 1.56 17.89
CA ARG A 190 3.49 2.38 16.66
C ARG A 190 2.07 2.81 16.26
N ARG A 191 1.10 1.90 16.31
CA ARG A 191 -0.31 2.23 16.03
C ARG A 191 -0.88 3.22 17.05
N GLN A 192 -0.57 3.03 18.32
CA GLN A 192 -0.99 3.95 19.38
C GLN A 192 -0.40 5.35 19.16
N LEU A 193 0.90 5.45 18.93
CA LEU A 193 1.58 6.72 18.66
C LEU A 193 0.97 7.46 17.47
N LEU A 194 0.71 6.74 16.38
CA LEU A 194 0.12 7.31 15.18
C LEU A 194 -1.29 7.84 15.45
N ARG A 195 -2.08 7.10 16.21
CA ARG A 195 -3.42 7.52 16.65
C ARG A 195 -3.37 8.78 17.51
N GLU A 196 -2.54 8.78 18.56
CA GLU A 196 -2.39 9.92 19.46
C GLU A 196 -1.96 11.21 18.74
N VAL A 197 -1.05 11.08 17.76
CA VAL A 197 -0.64 12.24 16.94
C VAL A 197 -1.78 12.70 16.05
N ALA A 198 -2.49 11.78 15.40
CA ALA A 198 -3.64 12.14 14.56
C ALA A 198 -4.75 12.84 15.35
N GLU A 199 -5.08 12.36 16.57
CA GLU A 199 -6.06 12.98 17.46
C GLU A 199 -5.65 14.39 17.92
N ARG A 200 -4.35 14.64 18.12
CA ARG A 200 -3.86 15.98 18.47
C ARG A 200 -3.88 16.95 17.30
N LEU A 201 -3.61 16.47 16.08
CA LEU A 201 -3.65 17.29 14.86
C LEU A 201 -5.09 17.54 14.39
N LEU A 202 -6.00 16.64 14.73
CA LEU A 202 -7.40 16.63 14.33
C LEU A 202 -8.29 16.46 15.58
N PRO A 203 -8.32 17.46 16.46
CA PRO A 203 -9.19 17.41 17.62
C PRO A 203 -10.66 17.32 17.18
N PRO A 204 -11.51 16.65 17.98
CA PRO A 204 -12.92 16.53 17.68
C PRO A 204 -13.56 17.91 17.55
N GLY A 205 -14.38 18.07 16.53
CA GLY A 205 -15.19 19.29 16.37
C GLY A 205 -16.12 19.44 17.57
N SER A 206 -16.35 20.69 17.98
CA SER A 206 -17.37 20.98 18.98
C SER A 206 -18.71 20.50 18.43
N ALA A 207 -19.40 19.61 19.15
CA ALA A 207 -20.78 19.29 18.81
C ALA A 207 -21.55 20.61 18.74
N VAL A 208 -21.91 21.03 17.52
CA VAL A 208 -22.82 22.16 17.36
C VAL A 208 -24.10 21.74 18.05
N GLY A 209 -24.34 22.29 19.22
CA GLY A 209 -25.53 22.00 20.01
C GLY A 209 -26.73 22.14 19.11
N ALA A 210 -27.48 21.07 18.96
CA ALA A 210 -28.81 21.11 18.37
C ALA A 210 -29.63 22.11 19.18
N PRO A 211 -30.37 23.01 18.51
CA PRO A 211 -31.23 23.98 19.16
C PRO A 211 -32.40 23.34 19.90
#